data_7059993552d82f2483dbba77b50479b8
#
_entry.id   7059993552d82f2483dbba77b50479b8
#
_cell.length_a   1.000
_cell.length_b   1.000
_cell.length_c   1.000
_cell.angle_alpha   90.00
_cell.angle_beta   90.00
_cell.angle_gamma   90.00
#
_symmetry.space_group_name_H-M   'P 1'
#
loop_
_entity.id
_entity.type
_entity.pdbx_description
1 polymer ?
#
loop_
_entity_poly.entity_id
_entity_poly.type
_entity_poly.pdbx_seq_one_letter_code
_entity_poly.pdbx_strand_id
1 'polypeptide(L)'
;DFGNGKFFDLVYTLPEDSYMVKMDIRQKGMETILPGNTASLDLFWNQNLRSQEKGRMFEERNSALYYKFVGSDVDHLSESKDEQETISLGLKWIGYKNQFFSSALIPDGKFNGALIRSGMNNDPAYLKNFHTETTVDYNPADNNGPGFRFYLGPNLYPLLHSYDKGVDDDKALDLDKLVPLGFKFFRWINTWIIIPIFTFLGKYIANYGIIILLMTIIIKIFLAPLTFKSYMSSARMRVLRPQIEEINAKYPGQDKAIDRQRATMDLYSKAGINPMSGCLPMLLQMPILLAMFAFFPSSIELRQQSFLWAQDLSSYDAIFSWDAYIPLITPYFGNHISLFCLCLLYTSDAADD
;
A
#
# COMPACT_ATOMS: atom_id res chain seq x y z
N ASP A 1 -7.35 -32.35 -27.80
CA ASP A 1 -6.89 -33.18 -28.91
C ASP A 1 -7.91 -33.10 -30.04
N PHE A 2 -7.44 -32.87 -31.26
CA PHE A 2 -8.28 -32.71 -32.47
C PHE A 2 -8.16 -33.92 -33.41
N GLY A 3 -7.51 -35.01 -32.94
CA GLY A 3 -7.23 -36.22 -33.72
C GLY A 3 -6.06 -36.09 -34.70
N ASN A 4 -5.63 -37.19 -35.28
CA ASN A 4 -4.51 -37.23 -36.23
C ASN A 4 -3.20 -36.61 -35.72
N GLY A 5 -2.96 -36.65 -34.41
CA GLY A 5 -1.78 -36.06 -33.78
C GLY A 5 -1.76 -34.54 -33.71
N LYS A 6 -2.91 -33.88 -33.90
CA LYS A 6 -3.11 -32.46 -33.73
C LYS A 6 -3.64 -32.20 -32.34
N PHE A 7 -3.02 -31.25 -31.63
CA PHE A 7 -3.39 -30.93 -30.26
C PHE A 7 -3.07 -29.48 -29.91
N PHE A 8 -3.76 -29.02 -28.87
CA PHE A 8 -3.51 -27.73 -28.19
C PHE A 8 -3.59 -28.00 -26.68
N ASP A 9 -2.44 -28.04 -26.03
CA ASP A 9 -2.31 -28.40 -24.62
C ASP A 9 -1.87 -27.21 -23.80
N LEU A 10 -2.51 -26.99 -22.67
CA LEU A 10 -2.10 -26.02 -21.63
C LEU A 10 -1.29 -26.77 -20.58
N VAL A 11 0.00 -26.48 -20.50
CA VAL A 11 0.92 -27.15 -19.56
C VAL A 11 1.25 -26.21 -18.43
N TYR A 12 0.78 -26.56 -17.22
CA TYR A 12 1.06 -25.79 -16.00
C TYR A 12 2.25 -26.39 -15.26
N THR A 13 3.17 -25.54 -14.85
CA THR A 13 4.34 -25.90 -14.05
C THR A 13 4.42 -25.00 -12.84
N LEU A 14 4.37 -25.56 -11.63
CA LEU A 14 4.60 -24.84 -10.39
C LEU A 14 5.96 -25.28 -9.82
N PRO A 15 6.98 -24.41 -9.82
CA PRO A 15 8.25 -24.69 -9.16
C PRO A 15 8.07 -24.78 -7.64
N GLU A 16 8.91 -25.56 -6.99
CA GLU A 16 8.98 -25.65 -5.54
C GLU A 16 9.28 -24.27 -4.93
N ASP A 17 8.66 -23.96 -3.80
CA ASP A 17 8.81 -22.68 -3.08
C ASP A 17 8.53 -21.40 -3.92
N SER A 18 7.68 -21.52 -4.93
CA SER A 18 7.33 -20.40 -5.81
C SER A 18 5.84 -20.09 -5.81
N TYR A 19 5.51 -18.80 -5.84
CA TYR A 19 4.15 -18.31 -6.10
C TYR A 19 3.93 -17.97 -7.59
N MET A 20 4.89 -18.34 -8.46
CA MET A 20 4.84 -18.08 -9.89
C MET A 20 4.56 -19.37 -10.63
N VAL A 21 3.32 -19.57 -11.09
CA VAL A 21 2.92 -20.69 -11.93
C VAL A 21 3.23 -20.36 -13.39
N LYS A 22 3.97 -21.22 -14.06
CA LYS A 22 4.19 -21.11 -15.50
C LYS A 22 3.09 -21.85 -16.25
N MET A 23 2.57 -21.27 -17.34
CA MET A 23 1.64 -21.86 -18.25
C MET A 23 2.21 -21.76 -19.67
N ASP A 24 2.55 -22.90 -20.25
CA ASP A 24 3.02 -23.01 -21.63
C ASP A 24 1.91 -23.58 -22.52
N ILE A 25 1.72 -23.01 -23.68
CA ILE A 25 0.86 -23.58 -24.72
C ILE A 25 1.72 -24.44 -25.62
N ARG A 26 1.43 -25.75 -25.67
CA ARG A 26 2.03 -26.69 -26.60
C ARG A 26 1.00 -27.04 -27.66
N GLN A 27 1.39 -26.98 -28.91
CA GLN A 27 0.47 -27.20 -30.01
C GLN A 27 1.13 -27.93 -31.18
N LYS A 28 0.32 -28.57 -32.00
CA LYS A 28 0.74 -29.19 -33.23
C LYS A 28 -0.40 -29.23 -34.22
N GLY A 29 -0.13 -28.86 -35.48
CA GLY A 29 -1.08 -28.91 -36.57
C GLY A 29 -2.18 -27.89 -36.53
N MET A 30 -2.01 -26.82 -35.73
CA MET A 30 -3.03 -25.76 -35.57
C MET A 30 -3.23 -24.93 -36.83
N GLU A 31 -2.22 -24.80 -37.68
CA GLU A 31 -2.28 -24.12 -38.99
C GLU A 31 -3.28 -24.74 -39.95
N THR A 32 -3.68 -25.99 -39.69
CA THR A 32 -4.69 -26.69 -40.52
C THR A 32 -6.10 -26.63 -39.94
N ILE A 33 -6.25 -26.13 -38.70
CA ILE A 33 -7.51 -26.06 -37.96
C ILE A 33 -7.99 -24.62 -37.89
N LEU A 34 -7.06 -23.70 -37.60
CA LEU A 34 -7.34 -22.28 -37.49
C LEU A 34 -7.28 -21.57 -38.84
N PRO A 35 -8.01 -20.46 -39.03
CA PRO A 35 -7.89 -19.65 -40.22
C PRO A 35 -6.45 -19.19 -40.44
N GLY A 36 -5.99 -19.18 -41.71
CA GLY A 36 -4.60 -18.88 -42.06
C GLY A 36 -4.12 -17.43 -41.76
N ASN A 37 -5.07 -16.55 -41.36
CA ASN A 37 -4.80 -15.17 -40.91
C ASN A 37 -4.86 -15.01 -39.39
N THR A 38 -4.92 -16.09 -38.62
CA THR A 38 -4.91 -16.04 -37.15
C THR A 38 -3.51 -15.60 -36.66
N ALA A 39 -3.40 -14.36 -36.18
CA ALA A 39 -2.16 -13.76 -35.72
C ALA A 39 -2.20 -13.42 -34.21
N SER A 40 -3.31 -13.65 -33.55
CA SER A 40 -3.50 -13.38 -32.11
C SER A 40 -4.41 -14.40 -31.45
N LEU A 41 -4.23 -14.57 -30.14
CA LEU A 41 -5.19 -15.25 -29.27
C LEU A 41 -5.87 -14.21 -28.37
N ASP A 42 -7.19 -14.32 -28.31
CA ASP A 42 -7.99 -13.55 -27.35
C ASP A 42 -7.96 -14.25 -26.00
N LEU A 43 -7.78 -13.44 -24.94
CA LEU A 43 -7.74 -13.88 -23.56
C LEU A 43 -8.79 -13.11 -22.76
N PHE A 44 -9.65 -13.87 -22.09
CA PHE A 44 -10.67 -13.33 -21.20
C PHE A 44 -10.36 -13.79 -19.77
N TRP A 45 -10.17 -12.84 -18.88
CA TRP A 45 -9.92 -13.14 -17.47
C TRP A 45 -10.93 -12.40 -16.59
N ASN A 46 -11.70 -13.16 -15.83
CA ASN A 46 -12.71 -12.66 -14.92
C ASN A 46 -12.45 -13.17 -13.52
N GLN A 47 -12.62 -12.30 -12.54
CA GLN A 47 -12.53 -12.68 -11.14
C GLN A 47 -13.53 -11.90 -10.29
N ASN A 48 -14.36 -12.62 -9.55
CA ASN A 48 -15.14 -12.06 -8.46
C ASN A 48 -14.27 -12.11 -7.20
N LEU A 49 -13.84 -10.93 -6.74
CA LEU A 49 -12.95 -10.81 -5.59
C LEU A 49 -13.73 -11.07 -4.31
N ARG A 50 -13.40 -12.16 -3.63
CA ARG A 50 -14.10 -12.56 -2.40
C ARG A 50 -13.68 -11.69 -1.22
N SER A 51 -14.65 -11.27 -0.38
CA SER A 51 -14.37 -10.64 0.90
C SER A 51 -13.77 -11.64 1.89
N GLN A 52 -12.63 -11.33 2.47
CA GLN A 52 -11.87 -12.22 3.36
C GLN A 52 -11.53 -11.57 4.68
N GLU A 53 -11.55 -10.23 4.74
CA GLU A 53 -11.08 -9.47 5.90
C GLU A 53 -12.26 -8.91 6.72
N LYS A 54 -12.02 -8.66 7.99
CA LYS A 54 -13.06 -8.22 8.95
C LYS A 54 -13.63 -6.83 8.60
N GLY A 55 -12.84 -5.96 7.98
CA GLY A 55 -13.21 -4.60 7.61
C GLY A 55 -13.52 -4.44 6.12
N ARG A 56 -14.73 -4.80 5.66
CA ARG A 56 -15.11 -4.77 4.24
C ARG A 56 -14.74 -3.45 3.53
N MET A 57 -15.11 -2.30 4.09
CA MET A 57 -14.83 -0.99 3.48
C MET A 57 -13.33 -0.75 3.30
N PHE A 58 -12.52 -1.20 4.24
CA PHE A 58 -11.08 -1.07 4.17
C PHE A 58 -10.49 -2.02 3.14
N GLU A 59 -10.97 -3.26 3.08
CA GLU A 59 -10.58 -4.26 2.09
C GLU A 59 -10.93 -3.80 0.67
N GLU A 60 -12.13 -3.23 0.45
CA GLU A 60 -12.56 -2.65 -0.83
C GLU A 60 -11.63 -1.53 -1.32
N ARG A 61 -11.24 -0.61 -0.42
CA ARG A 61 -10.30 0.50 -0.73
C ARG A 61 -8.88 0.05 -1.01
N ASN A 62 -8.51 -1.15 -0.58
CA ASN A 62 -7.19 -1.74 -0.86
C ASN A 62 -7.22 -2.76 -2.01
N SER A 63 -8.34 -2.86 -2.71
CA SER A 63 -8.55 -3.81 -3.81
C SER A 63 -8.73 -3.07 -5.12
N ALA A 64 -7.89 -3.34 -6.12
CA ALA A 64 -7.95 -2.71 -7.44
C ALA A 64 -7.36 -3.61 -8.54
N LEU A 65 -7.69 -3.27 -9.79
CA LEU A 65 -7.09 -3.83 -10.97
C LEU A 65 -5.85 -3.01 -11.32
N TYR A 66 -4.69 -3.63 -11.31
CA TYR A 66 -3.38 -3.06 -11.62
C TYR A 66 -2.90 -3.53 -12.98
N TYR A 67 -2.10 -2.73 -13.65
CA TYR A 67 -1.46 -3.10 -14.90
C TYR A 67 -0.14 -2.35 -15.10
N LYS A 68 0.78 -2.96 -15.86
CA LYS A 68 2.08 -2.35 -16.16
C LYS A 68 2.23 -2.19 -17.66
N PHE A 69 2.56 -0.99 -18.08
CA PHE A 69 2.96 -0.73 -19.46
C PHE A 69 4.35 -1.31 -19.77
N VAL A 70 4.57 -1.69 -21.02
CA VAL A 70 5.90 -2.03 -21.48
C VAL A 70 6.77 -0.78 -21.49
N GLY A 71 7.90 -0.81 -20.76
CA GLY A 71 8.84 0.31 -20.67
C GLY A 71 8.35 1.53 -19.86
N SER A 72 7.28 1.41 -19.05
CA SER A 72 6.76 2.50 -18.23
C SER A 72 6.32 2.02 -16.86
N ASP A 73 5.71 2.93 -16.08
CA ASP A 73 5.27 2.67 -14.69
C ASP A 73 4.04 1.75 -14.62
N VAL A 74 3.76 1.27 -13.41
CA VAL A 74 2.54 0.55 -13.03
C VAL A 74 1.43 1.56 -12.76
N ASP A 75 0.24 1.26 -13.25
CA ASP A 75 -0.99 2.04 -13.03
C ASP A 75 -2.13 1.14 -12.56
N HIS A 76 -3.26 1.71 -12.17
CA HIS A 76 -4.41 0.97 -11.67
C HIS A 76 -5.72 1.72 -11.87
N LEU A 77 -6.82 0.97 -11.96
CA LEU A 77 -8.16 1.52 -11.95
C LEU A 77 -8.54 2.00 -10.54
N SER A 78 -9.52 2.89 -10.45
CA SER A 78 -10.01 3.45 -9.19
C SER A 78 -10.36 2.37 -8.16
N GLU A 79 -9.92 2.60 -6.93
CA GLU A 79 -10.21 1.75 -5.77
C GLU A 79 -11.60 2.01 -5.18
N SER A 80 -12.25 3.13 -5.52
CA SER A 80 -13.47 3.60 -4.84
C SER A 80 -14.72 3.69 -5.71
N LYS A 81 -14.61 3.52 -7.02
CA LYS A 81 -15.73 3.62 -7.98
C LYS A 81 -15.61 2.59 -9.09
N ASP A 82 -16.71 2.33 -9.74
CA ASP A 82 -16.73 1.53 -10.96
C ASP A 82 -15.97 2.28 -12.06
N GLU A 83 -15.08 1.57 -12.73
CA GLU A 83 -14.25 2.15 -13.79
C GLU A 83 -13.96 1.13 -14.89
N GLN A 84 -13.91 1.64 -16.11
CA GLN A 84 -13.55 0.88 -17.29
C GLN A 84 -12.56 1.69 -18.12
N GLU A 85 -11.54 1.03 -18.62
CA GLU A 85 -10.56 1.65 -19.49
C GLU A 85 -10.24 0.75 -20.69
N THR A 86 -10.02 1.38 -21.86
CA THR A 86 -9.51 0.70 -23.05
C THR A 86 -8.09 1.17 -23.30
N ILE A 87 -7.14 0.27 -23.13
CA ILE A 87 -5.71 0.51 -23.26
C ILE A 87 -5.27 0.01 -24.63
N SER A 88 -4.74 0.92 -25.46
CA SER A 88 -4.19 0.57 -26.77
C SER A 88 -2.69 0.30 -26.76
N LEU A 89 -2.01 0.59 -25.64
CA LEU A 89 -0.57 0.38 -25.48
C LEU A 89 -0.26 -1.05 -25.03
N GLY A 90 0.92 -1.55 -25.37
CA GLY A 90 1.36 -2.87 -24.92
C GLY A 90 1.51 -2.93 -23.39
N LEU A 91 0.97 -4.00 -22.79
CA LEU A 91 1.05 -4.25 -21.36
C LEU A 91 2.00 -5.40 -21.06
N LYS A 92 2.78 -5.25 -19.99
CA LYS A 92 3.72 -6.25 -19.50
C LYS A 92 3.05 -7.29 -18.61
N TRP A 93 2.08 -6.86 -17.82
CA TRP A 93 1.21 -7.71 -17.02
C TRP A 93 -0.08 -6.97 -16.63
N ILE A 94 -1.09 -7.76 -16.25
CA ILE A 94 -2.34 -7.29 -15.65
C ILE A 94 -2.51 -8.06 -14.35
N GLY A 95 -2.95 -7.38 -13.27
CA GLY A 95 -3.05 -7.97 -11.95
C GLY A 95 -4.32 -7.55 -11.20
N TYR A 96 -4.92 -8.51 -10.51
CA TYR A 96 -6.06 -8.31 -9.63
C TYR A 96 -5.57 -8.37 -8.19
N LYS A 97 -5.59 -7.24 -7.53
CA LYS A 97 -5.08 -7.07 -6.17
C LYS A 97 -6.22 -7.04 -5.17
N ASN A 98 -6.12 -7.84 -4.13
CA ASN A 98 -6.81 -7.69 -2.85
C ASN A 98 -5.87 -7.05 -1.82
N GLN A 99 -6.35 -6.79 -0.61
CA GLN A 99 -5.54 -6.20 0.47
C GLN A 99 -4.22 -6.93 0.69
N PHE A 100 -4.25 -8.26 0.86
CA PHE A 100 -3.08 -9.06 1.21
C PHE A 100 -2.61 -10.03 0.13
N PHE A 101 -3.38 -10.25 -0.91
CA PHE A 101 -3.06 -11.19 -1.97
C PHE A 101 -3.28 -10.57 -3.34
N SER A 102 -2.50 -11.01 -4.31
CA SER A 102 -2.66 -10.61 -5.70
C SER A 102 -2.58 -11.81 -6.63
N SER A 103 -3.31 -11.68 -7.74
CA SER A 103 -3.21 -12.54 -8.90
C SER A 103 -2.72 -11.68 -10.06
N ALA A 104 -1.56 -11.97 -10.66
CA ALA A 104 -1.07 -11.25 -11.82
C ALA A 104 -0.78 -12.18 -12.97
N LEU A 105 -1.25 -11.83 -14.16
CA LEU A 105 -1.01 -12.56 -15.40
C LEU A 105 0.03 -11.82 -16.23
N ILE A 106 1.12 -12.50 -16.55
CA ILE A 106 2.32 -11.99 -17.18
C ILE A 106 2.59 -12.84 -18.43
N PRO A 107 2.43 -12.32 -19.66
CA PRO A 107 2.83 -13.04 -20.86
C PRO A 107 4.36 -13.03 -20.98
N ASP A 108 4.96 -14.02 -21.65
CA ASP A 108 6.39 -14.03 -21.93
C ASP A 108 6.79 -12.89 -22.91
N GLY A 109 5.85 -12.45 -23.76
CA GLY A 109 5.97 -11.26 -24.58
C GLY A 109 5.29 -10.03 -23.96
N LYS A 110 4.20 -9.59 -24.58
CA LYS A 110 3.34 -8.49 -24.12
C LYS A 110 1.90 -8.76 -24.49
N PHE A 111 0.96 -8.12 -23.79
CA PHE A 111 -0.41 -7.95 -24.28
C PHE A 111 -0.45 -6.80 -25.29
N ASN A 112 -1.22 -6.93 -26.36
CA ASN A 112 -1.35 -5.94 -27.43
C ASN A 112 -2.37 -4.83 -27.12
N GLY A 113 -2.70 -4.65 -25.88
CA GLY A 113 -3.72 -3.77 -25.36
C GLY A 113 -4.71 -4.55 -24.50
N ALA A 114 -5.63 -3.87 -23.84
CA ALA A 114 -6.66 -4.51 -23.05
C ALA A 114 -7.90 -3.62 -22.88
N LEU A 115 -9.06 -4.25 -22.79
CA LEU A 115 -10.24 -3.66 -22.16
C LEU A 115 -10.29 -4.19 -20.73
N ILE A 116 -10.18 -3.30 -19.77
CA ILE A 116 -10.18 -3.62 -18.35
C ILE A 116 -11.35 -2.94 -17.65
N ARG A 117 -11.96 -3.64 -16.71
CA ARG A 117 -13.11 -3.15 -15.96
C ARG A 117 -13.02 -3.58 -14.50
N SER A 118 -13.31 -2.65 -13.60
CA SER A 118 -13.51 -2.87 -12.18
C SER A 118 -14.90 -2.38 -11.79
N GLY A 119 -15.70 -3.21 -11.16
CA GLY A 119 -17.03 -2.85 -10.68
C GLY A 119 -17.26 -3.37 -9.26
N MET A 120 -18.02 -2.63 -8.46
CA MET A 120 -18.44 -3.07 -7.13
C MET A 120 -19.40 -4.26 -7.23
N ASN A 121 -19.30 -5.18 -6.28
CA ASN A 121 -20.20 -6.33 -6.22
C ASN A 121 -21.28 -6.11 -5.15
N ASN A 122 -22.54 -6.34 -5.53
CA ASN A 122 -23.68 -6.19 -4.62
C ASN A 122 -23.84 -7.40 -3.66
N ASP A 123 -23.23 -8.54 -3.98
CA ASP A 123 -23.23 -9.71 -3.09
C ASP A 123 -22.25 -9.46 -1.94
N PRO A 124 -22.69 -9.53 -0.67
CA PRO A 124 -21.82 -9.32 0.50
C PRO A 124 -20.66 -10.31 0.60
N ALA A 125 -20.69 -11.45 -0.07
CA ALA A 125 -19.59 -12.39 -0.11
C ALA A 125 -18.41 -11.94 -0.98
N TYR A 126 -18.64 -10.97 -1.87
CA TYR A 126 -17.65 -10.46 -2.80
C TYR A 126 -17.48 -8.94 -2.66
N LEU A 127 -16.31 -8.44 -2.98
CA LEU A 127 -15.97 -7.02 -2.95
C LEU A 127 -16.20 -6.37 -4.30
N LYS A 128 -15.56 -6.95 -5.32
CA LYS A 128 -15.48 -6.40 -6.68
C LYS A 128 -15.53 -7.49 -7.74
N ASN A 129 -15.90 -7.07 -8.93
CA ASN A 129 -15.82 -7.88 -10.15
C ASN A 129 -14.73 -7.26 -11.03
N PHE A 130 -13.69 -8.02 -11.33
CA PHE A 130 -12.67 -7.64 -12.28
C PHE A 130 -12.87 -8.39 -13.60
N HIS A 131 -12.73 -7.67 -14.69
CA HIS A 131 -12.85 -8.19 -16.04
C HIS A 131 -11.73 -7.64 -16.91
N THR A 132 -11.10 -8.53 -17.67
CA THR A 132 -10.07 -8.18 -18.64
C THR A 132 -10.32 -8.94 -19.94
N GLU A 133 -10.30 -8.20 -21.05
CA GLU A 133 -10.23 -8.71 -22.41
C GLU A 133 -8.93 -8.22 -23.02
N THR A 134 -8.08 -9.11 -23.49
CA THR A 134 -6.78 -8.75 -24.05
C THR A 134 -6.36 -9.73 -25.13
N THR A 135 -5.33 -9.41 -25.89
CA THR A 135 -4.79 -10.26 -26.95
C THR A 135 -3.29 -10.40 -26.82
N VAL A 136 -2.79 -11.55 -27.26
CA VAL A 136 -1.35 -11.82 -27.39
C VAL A 136 -1.03 -12.29 -28.81
N ASP A 137 0.18 -12.03 -29.26
CA ASP A 137 0.65 -12.50 -30.55
C ASP A 137 0.64 -14.04 -30.59
N TYR A 138 0.19 -14.59 -31.69
CA TYR A 138 0.05 -16.02 -31.87
C TYR A 138 0.38 -16.44 -33.30
N ASN A 139 1.11 -17.55 -33.43
CA ASN A 139 1.38 -18.17 -34.70
C ASN A 139 0.95 -19.65 -34.67
N PRO A 140 -0.07 -20.07 -35.44
CA PRO A 140 -0.56 -21.42 -35.44
C PRO A 140 0.43 -22.45 -36.04
N ALA A 141 1.45 -22.00 -36.80
CA ALA A 141 2.45 -22.87 -37.38
C ALA A 141 3.57 -23.26 -36.38
N ASP A 142 3.72 -22.53 -35.29
CA ASP A 142 4.72 -22.85 -34.28
C ASP A 142 4.29 -24.05 -33.43
N ASN A 143 5.25 -24.86 -32.98
CA ASN A 143 4.96 -25.96 -32.07
C ASN A 143 4.68 -25.52 -30.63
N ASN A 144 5.06 -24.31 -30.28
CA ASN A 144 4.79 -23.68 -28.98
C ASN A 144 4.04 -22.38 -29.22
N GLY A 145 2.91 -22.23 -28.54
CA GLY A 145 2.19 -20.97 -28.47
C GLY A 145 2.83 -20.01 -27.46
N PRO A 146 2.18 -18.87 -27.18
CA PRO A 146 2.64 -17.91 -26.17
C PRO A 146 2.66 -18.54 -24.77
N GLY A 147 3.73 -18.30 -24.02
CA GLY A 147 3.84 -18.65 -22.62
C GLY A 147 3.33 -17.56 -21.70
N PHE A 148 2.89 -17.97 -20.52
CA PHE A 148 2.40 -17.07 -19.49
C PHE A 148 2.95 -17.47 -18.11
N ARG A 149 3.01 -16.51 -17.23
CA ARG A 149 3.27 -16.73 -15.81
C ARG A 149 2.14 -16.12 -15.00
N PHE A 150 1.61 -16.88 -14.05
CA PHE A 150 0.65 -16.41 -13.06
C PHE A 150 1.36 -16.22 -11.73
N TYR A 151 1.41 -15.01 -11.23
CA TYR A 151 1.70 -14.78 -9.83
C TYR A 151 0.40 -14.97 -9.04
N LEU A 152 0.38 -15.90 -8.11
CA LEU A 152 -0.75 -16.18 -7.22
C LEU A 152 -0.21 -16.23 -5.79
N GLY A 153 -0.17 -15.09 -5.12
CA GLY A 153 0.54 -15.06 -3.85
C GLY A 153 0.30 -13.81 -3.01
N PRO A 154 1.03 -13.71 -1.87
CA PRO A 154 0.90 -12.65 -0.91
C PRO A 154 1.50 -11.33 -1.41
N ASN A 155 0.90 -10.20 -1.00
CA ASN A 155 1.44 -8.87 -1.20
C ASN A 155 2.61 -8.59 -0.22
N LEU A 156 3.65 -9.39 -0.33
CA LEU A 156 4.84 -9.31 0.51
C LEU A 156 5.97 -8.58 -0.23
N TYR A 157 6.30 -7.36 0.20
CA TYR A 157 7.26 -6.51 -0.50
C TYR A 157 8.61 -7.19 -0.79
N PRO A 158 9.30 -7.85 0.18
CA PRO A 158 10.58 -8.50 -0.09
C PRO A 158 10.48 -9.62 -1.13
N LEU A 159 9.37 -10.38 -1.16
CA LEU A 159 9.12 -11.42 -2.13
C LEU A 159 8.92 -10.85 -3.53
N LEU A 160 8.00 -9.88 -3.66
CA LEU A 160 7.68 -9.26 -4.95
C LEU A 160 8.88 -8.54 -5.56
N HIS A 161 9.65 -7.82 -4.73
CA HIS A 161 10.89 -7.17 -5.14
C HIS A 161 11.98 -8.17 -5.56
N SER A 162 11.95 -9.39 -5.04
CA SER A 162 12.94 -10.41 -5.37
C SER A 162 12.87 -10.89 -6.82
N TYR A 163 11.70 -10.77 -7.48
CA TYR A 163 11.53 -11.15 -8.89
C TYR A 163 12.27 -10.23 -9.87
N ASP A 164 12.61 -9.02 -9.44
CA ASP A 164 13.34 -8.05 -10.24
C ASP A 164 14.84 -7.96 -9.87
N LYS A 165 15.30 -8.81 -8.95
CA LYS A 165 16.68 -8.81 -8.49
C LYS A 165 17.66 -9.23 -9.60
N GLY A 166 18.51 -8.30 -10.02
CA GLY A 166 19.46 -8.53 -11.12
C GLY A 166 18.85 -8.48 -12.52
N VAL A 167 17.63 -7.99 -12.63
CA VAL A 167 16.93 -7.75 -13.90
C VAL A 167 17.13 -6.28 -14.31
N ASP A 168 17.34 -6.02 -15.58
CA ASP A 168 17.43 -4.67 -16.12
C ASP A 168 16.09 -3.93 -15.95
N ASP A 169 16.11 -2.62 -15.72
CA ASP A 169 14.91 -1.80 -15.43
C ASP A 169 13.82 -1.92 -16.51
N ASP A 170 14.20 -2.03 -17.79
CA ASP A 170 13.26 -2.21 -18.90
C ASP A 170 12.57 -3.58 -18.88
N LYS A 171 13.18 -4.58 -18.25
CA LYS A 171 12.67 -5.94 -18.09
C LYS A 171 12.02 -6.18 -16.75
N ALA A 172 12.19 -5.28 -15.77
CA ALA A 172 11.65 -5.41 -14.43
C ALA A 172 10.12 -5.56 -14.44
N LEU A 173 9.61 -6.44 -13.63
CA LEU A 173 8.15 -6.65 -13.48
C LEU A 173 7.52 -5.58 -12.60
N ASP A 174 8.28 -5.02 -11.64
CA ASP A 174 7.76 -4.06 -10.64
C ASP A 174 6.52 -4.56 -9.89
N LEU A 175 6.43 -5.87 -9.64
CA LEU A 175 5.32 -6.43 -8.88
C LEU A 175 5.26 -5.91 -7.43
N ASP A 176 6.39 -5.44 -6.90
CA ASP A 176 6.47 -4.79 -5.59
C ASP A 176 5.61 -3.53 -5.49
N LYS A 177 5.21 -2.92 -6.63
CA LYS A 177 4.28 -1.79 -6.68
C LYS A 177 2.83 -2.20 -6.38
N LEU A 178 2.50 -3.49 -6.36
CA LEU A 178 1.25 -4.00 -5.82
C LEU A 178 1.12 -3.75 -4.31
N VAL A 179 2.23 -3.56 -3.60
CA VAL A 179 2.21 -3.15 -2.18
C VAL A 179 2.10 -1.63 -2.10
N PRO A 180 0.98 -1.07 -1.56
CA PRO A 180 0.74 0.37 -1.51
C PRO A 180 1.54 1.03 -0.38
N LEU A 181 2.79 1.36 -0.63
CA LEU A 181 3.70 2.00 0.34
C LEU A 181 3.61 3.54 0.34
N GLY A 182 2.55 4.11 -0.25
CA GLY A 182 2.35 5.54 -0.36
C GLY A 182 3.10 6.18 -1.54
N PHE A 183 3.05 7.53 -1.62
CA PHE A 183 3.75 8.30 -2.66
C PHE A 183 5.27 8.04 -2.66
N LYS A 184 5.97 8.38 -3.74
CA LYS A 184 7.41 8.10 -3.94
C LYS A 184 8.29 8.39 -2.71
N PHE A 185 8.04 9.51 -2.02
CA PHE A 185 8.78 9.88 -0.81
C PHE A 185 8.52 8.93 0.38
N PHE A 186 7.25 8.60 0.65
CA PHE A 186 6.90 7.66 1.74
C PHE A 186 7.33 6.23 1.39
N ARG A 187 7.20 5.85 0.11
CA ARG A 187 7.73 4.58 -0.38
C ARG A 187 9.22 4.46 -0.12
N TRP A 188 10.00 5.52 -0.38
CA TRP A 188 11.44 5.54 -0.07
C TRP A 188 11.71 5.30 1.44
N ILE A 189 11.00 5.98 2.34
CA ILE A 189 11.12 5.76 3.79
C ILE A 189 10.78 4.31 4.13
N ASN A 190 9.69 3.77 3.59
CA ASN A 190 9.28 2.39 3.84
C ASN A 190 10.34 1.39 3.36
N THR A 191 10.84 1.54 2.14
CA THR A 191 11.77 0.56 1.54
C THR A 191 13.16 0.59 2.15
N TRP A 192 13.65 1.77 2.58
CA TRP A 192 15.01 1.93 3.09
C TRP A 192 15.11 1.95 4.61
N ILE A 193 14.03 2.24 5.32
CA ILE A 193 14.05 2.37 6.78
C ILE A 193 13.11 1.36 7.44
N ILE A 194 11.80 1.43 7.15
CA ILE A 194 10.77 0.69 7.89
C ILE A 194 10.87 -0.82 7.60
N ILE A 195 10.80 -1.23 6.33
CA ILE A 195 10.81 -2.64 5.94
C ILE A 195 12.11 -3.35 6.36
N PRO A 196 13.33 -2.78 6.16
CA PRO A 196 14.54 -3.43 6.63
C PRO A 196 14.56 -3.65 8.15
N ILE A 197 14.14 -2.66 8.95
CA ILE A 197 14.07 -2.80 10.42
C ILE A 197 13.03 -3.88 10.79
N PHE A 198 11.84 -3.81 10.19
CA PHE A 198 10.77 -4.77 10.43
C PHE A 198 11.16 -6.20 10.08
N THR A 199 11.73 -6.42 8.89
CA THR A 199 12.21 -7.72 8.44
C THR A 199 13.39 -8.23 9.29
N PHE A 200 14.31 -7.35 9.70
CA PHE A 200 15.42 -7.70 10.58
C PHE A 200 14.91 -8.18 11.95
N LEU A 201 14.01 -7.43 12.58
CA LEU A 201 13.42 -7.82 13.86
C LEU A 201 12.61 -9.12 13.75
N GLY A 202 11.88 -9.32 12.65
CA GLY A 202 11.11 -10.53 12.39
C GLY A 202 11.92 -11.81 12.27
N LYS A 203 13.24 -11.72 12.00
CA LYS A 203 14.13 -12.88 12.03
C LYS A 203 14.40 -13.42 13.44
N TYR A 204 14.31 -12.58 14.45
CA TYR A 204 14.67 -12.91 15.85
C TYR A 204 13.45 -12.97 16.77
N ILE A 205 12.36 -12.29 16.42
CA ILE A 205 11.19 -12.12 17.27
C ILE A 205 9.95 -12.60 16.51
N ALA A 206 9.26 -13.58 17.06
CA ALA A 206 8.05 -14.14 16.46
C ALA A 206 6.78 -13.30 16.73
N ASN A 207 6.77 -12.45 17.77
CA ASN A 207 5.61 -11.65 18.12
C ASN A 207 5.67 -10.28 17.45
N TYR A 208 4.80 -10.05 16.47
CA TYR A 208 4.76 -8.82 15.69
C TYR A 208 4.36 -7.57 16.48
N GLY A 209 3.56 -7.71 17.55
CA GLY A 209 3.27 -6.59 18.45
C GLY A 209 4.52 -6.08 19.17
N ILE A 210 5.40 -7.00 19.60
CA ILE A 210 6.72 -6.63 20.17
C ILE A 210 7.61 -5.99 19.10
N ILE A 211 7.58 -6.49 17.86
CA ILE A 211 8.34 -5.89 16.75
C ILE A 211 7.90 -4.43 16.52
N ILE A 212 6.61 -4.15 16.47
CA ILE A 212 6.07 -2.79 16.32
C ILE A 212 6.54 -1.88 17.46
N LEU A 213 6.48 -2.37 18.71
CA LEU A 213 6.93 -1.64 19.88
C LEU A 213 8.42 -1.32 19.80
N LEU A 214 9.26 -2.31 19.52
CA LEU A 214 10.71 -2.13 19.38
C LEU A 214 11.07 -1.20 18.22
N MET A 215 10.39 -1.33 17.08
CA MET A 215 10.57 -0.46 15.93
C MET A 215 10.25 1.00 16.31
N THR A 216 9.16 1.23 17.06
CA THR A 216 8.81 2.55 17.58
C THR A 216 9.92 3.11 18.47
N ILE A 217 10.48 2.30 19.38
CA ILE A 217 11.59 2.69 20.26
C ILE A 217 12.84 3.04 19.44
N ILE A 218 13.20 2.23 18.45
CA ILE A 218 14.36 2.46 17.57
C ILE A 218 14.20 3.80 16.83
N ILE A 219 13.04 4.05 16.24
CA ILE A 219 12.75 5.30 15.54
C ILE A 219 12.82 6.50 16.51
N LYS A 220 12.27 6.36 17.72
CA LYS A 220 12.31 7.43 18.75
C LYS A 220 13.74 7.69 19.22
N ILE A 221 14.57 6.67 19.41
CA ILE A 221 15.99 6.84 19.76
C ILE A 221 16.74 7.56 18.64
N PHE A 222 16.48 7.20 17.38
CA PHE A 222 17.09 7.87 16.22
C PHE A 222 16.71 9.36 16.14
N LEU A 223 15.46 9.69 16.46
CA LEU A 223 14.96 11.07 16.48
C LEU A 223 15.31 11.83 17.78
N ALA A 224 15.73 11.15 18.83
CA ALA A 224 15.96 11.74 20.15
C ALA A 224 16.92 12.96 20.16
N PRO A 225 18.04 12.99 19.42
CA PRO A 225 18.93 14.15 19.44
C PRO A 225 18.24 15.41 18.89
N LEU A 226 17.36 15.25 17.91
CA LEU A 226 16.63 16.35 17.29
C LEU A 226 15.46 16.82 18.16
N THR A 227 14.69 15.88 18.70
CA THR A 227 13.58 16.15 19.62
C THR A 227 14.10 16.83 20.90
N PHE A 228 15.25 16.40 21.43
CA PHE A 228 15.87 17.04 22.60
C PHE A 228 16.21 18.53 22.36
N LYS A 229 16.82 18.86 21.20
CA LYS A 229 17.09 20.25 20.83
C LYS A 229 15.81 21.08 20.76
N SER A 230 14.74 20.53 20.25
CA SER A 230 13.45 21.19 20.17
C SER A 230 12.79 21.41 21.54
N TYR A 231 12.78 20.39 22.40
CA TYR A 231 12.30 20.55 23.78
C TYR A 231 13.10 21.61 24.55
N MET A 232 14.41 21.65 24.37
CA MET A 232 15.24 22.67 24.99
C MET A 232 14.86 24.08 24.50
N SER A 233 14.56 24.24 23.20
CA SER A 233 14.11 25.50 22.65
C SER A 233 12.72 25.90 23.18
N SER A 234 11.78 24.94 23.26
CA SER A 234 10.47 25.16 23.82
C SER A 234 10.52 25.53 25.31
N ALA A 235 11.40 24.88 26.08
CA ALA A 235 11.63 25.23 27.49
C ALA A 235 12.14 26.66 27.64
N ARG A 236 13.10 27.08 26.78
CA ARG A 236 13.59 28.47 26.76
C ARG A 236 12.49 29.48 26.40
N MET A 237 11.59 29.14 25.47
CA MET A 237 10.44 30.00 25.13
C MET A 237 9.49 30.19 26.33
N ARG A 238 9.26 29.11 27.13
CA ARG A 238 8.44 29.20 28.35
C ARG A 238 9.00 30.16 29.38
N VAL A 239 10.33 30.25 29.53
CA VAL A 239 11.00 31.16 30.44
C VAL A 239 10.82 32.64 29.99
N LEU A 240 10.66 32.89 28.70
CA LEU A 240 10.42 34.25 28.16
C LEU A 240 8.95 34.70 28.22
N ARG A 241 8.03 33.82 28.67
CA ARG A 241 6.59 34.10 28.72
C ARG A 241 6.24 35.42 29.45
N PRO A 242 6.81 35.74 30.64
CA PRO A 242 6.51 36.99 31.32
C PRO A 242 6.94 38.21 30.48
N GLN A 243 8.07 38.17 29.78
CA GLN A 243 8.51 39.27 28.91
C GLN A 243 7.61 39.43 27.68
N ILE A 244 7.04 38.33 27.17
CA ILE A 244 6.06 38.39 26.08
C ILE A 244 4.75 38.99 26.56
N GLU A 245 4.33 38.72 27.79
CA GLU A 245 3.16 39.36 28.41
C GLU A 245 3.35 40.87 28.57
N GLU A 246 4.53 41.32 28.93
CA GLU A 246 4.89 42.78 28.97
C GLU A 246 4.81 43.41 27.55
N ILE A 247 5.30 42.71 26.52
CA ILE A 247 5.18 43.18 25.13
C ILE A 247 3.72 43.24 24.71
N ASN A 248 2.91 42.23 25.08
CA ASN A 248 1.47 42.22 24.77
C ASN A 248 0.73 43.36 25.46
N ALA A 249 1.09 43.68 26.70
CA ALA A 249 0.55 44.85 27.44
C ALA A 249 0.98 46.18 26.83
N LYS A 250 2.20 46.27 26.30
CA LYS A 250 2.73 47.48 25.65
C LYS A 250 2.09 47.81 24.30
N TYR A 251 1.67 46.76 23.57
CA TYR A 251 1.07 46.88 22.25
C TYR A 251 -0.34 46.26 22.21
N PRO A 252 -1.33 46.88 22.93
CA PRO A 252 -2.70 46.38 22.99
C PRO A 252 -3.45 46.65 21.67
N GLY A 253 -4.42 45.78 21.33
CA GLY A 253 -5.30 45.94 20.16
C GLY A 253 -4.77 45.29 18.87
N GLN A 254 -5.68 45.19 17.89
CA GLN A 254 -5.35 44.61 16.59
C GLN A 254 -4.51 45.53 15.71
N ASP A 255 -4.68 46.84 15.83
CA ASP A 255 -3.95 47.84 15.06
C ASP A 255 -2.43 47.78 15.28
N LYS A 256 -2.00 47.30 16.46
CA LYS A 256 -0.59 47.15 16.83
C LYS A 256 -0.09 45.69 16.74
N ALA A 257 -0.82 44.78 16.07
CA ALA A 257 -0.45 43.38 15.98
C ALA A 257 0.92 43.16 15.30
N ILE A 258 1.23 43.97 14.28
CA ILE A 258 2.52 43.91 13.55
C ILE A 258 3.68 44.35 14.45
N ASP A 259 3.52 45.44 15.22
CA ASP A 259 4.56 45.94 16.12
C ASP A 259 4.80 44.95 17.28
N ARG A 260 3.73 44.38 17.82
CA ARG A 260 3.80 43.31 18.81
C ARG A 260 4.55 42.08 18.30
N GLN A 261 4.22 41.62 17.09
CA GLN A 261 4.88 40.46 16.46
C GLN A 261 6.38 40.79 16.23
N ARG A 262 6.71 41.97 15.74
CA ARG A 262 8.09 42.42 15.53
C ARG A 262 8.87 42.46 16.83
N ALA A 263 8.30 43.04 17.90
CA ALA A 263 8.93 43.10 19.23
C ALA A 263 9.14 41.68 19.83
N THR A 264 8.19 40.80 19.64
CA THR A 264 8.32 39.40 20.08
C THR A 264 9.41 38.66 19.33
N MET A 265 9.51 38.84 18.00
CA MET A 265 10.58 38.24 17.19
C MET A 265 11.96 38.81 17.55
N ASP A 266 12.05 40.10 17.85
CA ASP A 266 13.30 40.73 18.32
C ASP A 266 13.75 40.19 19.69
N LEU A 267 12.78 39.95 20.61
CA LEU A 267 13.04 39.27 21.89
C LEU A 267 13.60 37.87 21.69
N TYR A 268 12.97 37.06 20.84
CA TYR A 268 13.45 35.71 20.51
C TYR A 268 14.86 35.74 19.88
N SER A 269 15.08 36.66 18.95
CA SER A 269 16.37 36.81 18.29
C SER A 269 17.46 37.20 19.30
N LYS A 270 17.21 38.13 20.23
CA LYS A 270 18.15 38.54 21.29
C LYS A 270 18.43 37.39 22.28
N ALA A 271 17.45 36.58 22.55
CA ALA A 271 17.60 35.40 23.40
C ALA A 271 18.25 34.17 22.68
N GLY A 272 18.56 34.31 21.37
CA GLY A 272 19.14 33.23 20.59
C GLY A 272 18.16 32.03 20.41
N ILE A 273 16.85 32.28 20.43
CA ILE A 273 15.80 31.29 20.31
C ILE A 273 15.18 31.35 18.92
N ASN A 274 15.11 30.22 18.24
CA ASN A 274 14.37 30.11 17.00
C ASN A 274 12.94 29.63 17.32
N PRO A 275 11.90 30.45 17.08
CA PRO A 275 10.51 30.10 17.37
C PRO A 275 10.03 28.89 16.54
N MET A 276 10.63 28.64 15.36
CA MET A 276 10.31 27.48 14.52
C MET A 276 10.85 26.15 15.06
N SER A 277 11.78 26.18 16.03
CA SER A 277 12.37 24.95 16.55
C SER A 277 11.38 24.09 17.36
N GLY A 278 10.31 24.69 17.90
CA GLY A 278 9.26 23.96 18.64
C GLY A 278 8.44 23.01 17.78
N CYS A 279 8.17 23.35 16.52
CA CYS A 279 7.41 22.49 15.60
C CYS A 279 8.27 21.51 14.79
N LEU A 280 9.60 21.64 14.85
CA LEU A 280 10.53 20.84 14.05
C LEU A 280 10.40 19.31 14.28
N PRO A 281 10.20 18.79 15.51
CA PRO A 281 9.97 17.36 15.73
C PRO A 281 8.71 16.86 15.03
N MET A 282 7.63 17.63 15.09
CA MET A 282 6.37 17.28 14.44
C MET A 282 6.55 17.18 12.91
N LEU A 283 7.22 18.17 12.30
CA LEU A 283 7.51 18.19 10.86
C LEU A 283 8.36 17.00 10.42
N LEU A 284 9.32 16.57 11.24
CA LEU A 284 10.19 15.43 10.92
C LEU A 284 9.51 14.09 11.18
N GLN A 285 8.66 14.01 12.20
CA GLN A 285 7.96 12.80 12.58
C GLN A 285 6.79 12.48 11.63
N MET A 286 6.12 13.50 11.06
CA MET A 286 4.97 13.32 10.17
C MET A 286 5.26 12.42 8.96
N PRO A 287 6.37 12.60 8.20
CA PRO A 287 6.66 11.71 7.09
C PRO A 287 6.85 10.24 7.48
N ILE A 288 7.48 10.00 8.63
CA ILE A 288 7.68 8.65 9.15
C ILE A 288 6.34 8.04 9.56
N LEU A 289 5.49 8.81 10.24
CA LEU A 289 4.16 8.38 10.64
C LEU A 289 3.30 8.03 9.42
N LEU A 290 3.29 8.90 8.39
CA LEU A 290 2.54 8.66 7.15
C LEU A 290 3.07 7.45 6.37
N ALA A 291 4.39 7.23 6.38
CA ALA A 291 4.98 6.02 5.81
C ALA A 291 4.50 4.75 6.54
N MET A 292 4.46 4.78 7.88
CA MET A 292 3.96 3.67 8.70
C MET A 292 2.45 3.44 8.49
N PHE A 293 1.65 4.51 8.34
CA PHE A 293 0.23 4.40 7.99
C PHE A 293 -0.02 3.74 6.63
N ALA A 294 0.90 3.88 5.67
CA ALA A 294 0.81 3.16 4.41
C ALA A 294 1.30 1.70 4.55
N PHE A 295 2.33 1.46 5.34
CA PHE A 295 2.97 0.14 5.48
C PHE A 295 2.13 -0.85 6.29
N PHE A 296 1.71 -0.51 7.53
CA PHE A 296 1.06 -1.48 8.41
C PHE A 296 -0.24 -2.07 7.87
N PRO A 297 -1.16 -1.29 7.29
CA PRO A 297 -2.39 -1.86 6.75
C PRO A 297 -2.18 -2.78 5.54
N SER A 298 -1.05 -2.65 4.85
CA SER A 298 -0.68 -3.48 3.70
C SER A 298 0.24 -4.64 4.04
N SER A 299 0.74 -4.72 5.29
CA SER A 299 1.67 -5.76 5.73
C SER A 299 0.92 -7.05 6.05
N ILE A 300 1.06 -8.05 5.17
CA ILE A 300 0.45 -9.37 5.36
C ILE A 300 0.99 -10.10 6.60
N GLU A 301 2.21 -9.77 7.04
CA GLU A 301 2.84 -10.36 8.21
C GLU A 301 2.07 -10.09 9.51
N LEU A 302 1.27 -9.02 9.54
CA LEU A 302 0.43 -8.67 10.69
C LEU A 302 -0.90 -9.43 10.71
N ARG A 303 -1.29 -10.03 9.57
CA ARG A 303 -2.55 -10.73 9.43
C ARG A 303 -2.64 -11.93 10.36
N GLN A 304 -3.72 -12.01 11.13
CA GLN A 304 -3.96 -13.06 12.14
C GLN A 304 -2.89 -13.14 13.25
N GLN A 305 -2.13 -12.07 13.45
CA GLN A 305 -1.19 -11.98 14.57
C GLN A 305 -1.85 -11.28 15.76
N SER A 306 -1.77 -11.91 16.92
CA SER A 306 -2.36 -11.38 18.15
C SER A 306 -1.34 -10.59 18.98
N PHE A 307 -1.81 -9.55 19.66
CA PHE A 307 -1.01 -8.82 20.64
C PHE A 307 -1.89 -8.21 21.73
N LEU A 308 -1.59 -8.50 23.00
CA LEU A 308 -2.39 -8.10 24.16
C LEU A 308 -3.85 -8.54 23.98
N TRP A 309 -4.78 -7.62 23.89
CA TRP A 309 -6.23 -7.86 23.68
C TRP A 309 -6.65 -7.92 22.20
N ALA A 310 -5.79 -7.44 21.30
CA ALA A 310 -6.06 -7.52 19.87
C ALA A 310 -5.81 -8.94 19.36
N GLN A 311 -6.84 -9.54 18.75
CA GLN A 311 -6.75 -10.89 18.17
C GLN A 311 -6.05 -10.90 16.82
N ASP A 312 -6.11 -9.77 16.10
CA ASP A 312 -5.55 -9.60 14.77
C ASP A 312 -5.05 -8.16 14.60
N LEU A 313 -3.74 -8.02 14.40
CA LEU A 313 -3.09 -6.71 14.22
C LEU A 313 -3.36 -6.08 12.85
N SER A 314 -3.92 -6.83 11.90
CA SER A 314 -4.30 -6.31 10.58
C SER A 314 -5.72 -5.77 10.54
N SER A 315 -6.49 -5.92 11.61
CA SER A 315 -7.87 -5.45 11.73
C SER A 315 -8.06 -4.58 12.98
N TYR A 316 -9.22 -3.93 13.08
CA TYR A 316 -9.53 -3.14 14.26
C TYR A 316 -9.72 -4.01 15.51
N ASP A 317 -9.23 -3.53 16.65
CA ASP A 317 -9.50 -4.14 17.93
C ASP A 317 -10.91 -3.73 18.43
N ALA A 318 -11.69 -4.71 18.84
CA ALA A 318 -13.04 -4.50 19.37
C ALA A 318 -13.15 -5.15 20.74
N ILE A 319 -13.09 -4.34 21.81
CA ILE A 319 -13.37 -4.81 23.18
C ILE A 319 -14.86 -4.95 23.41
N PHE A 320 -15.63 -4.09 22.78
CA PHE A 320 -17.08 -4.09 22.81
C PHE A 320 -17.64 -3.79 21.42
N SER A 321 -18.63 -4.56 20.99
CA SER A 321 -19.34 -4.37 19.73
C SER A 321 -20.84 -4.52 19.94
N TRP A 322 -21.63 -3.84 19.10
CA TRP A 322 -23.09 -3.86 19.13
C TRP A 322 -23.68 -3.98 17.72
N ASP A 323 -24.89 -4.51 17.62
CA ASP A 323 -25.56 -4.72 16.34
C ASP A 323 -26.49 -3.56 15.94
N ALA A 324 -26.78 -2.64 16.87
CA ALA A 324 -27.68 -1.53 16.63
C ALA A 324 -27.05 -0.48 15.70
N TYR A 325 -27.82 -0.01 14.70
CA TYR A 325 -27.41 1.11 13.88
C TYR A 325 -27.58 2.43 14.63
N ILE A 326 -26.49 3.14 14.88
CA ILE A 326 -26.50 4.46 15.53
C ILE A 326 -26.15 5.50 14.46
N PRO A 327 -27.09 6.42 14.08
CA PRO A 327 -26.82 7.48 13.14
C PRO A 327 -25.61 8.33 13.59
N LEU A 328 -24.75 8.73 12.66
CA LEU A 328 -23.50 9.46 12.86
C LEU A 328 -22.34 8.64 13.47
N ILE A 329 -22.59 7.57 14.20
CA ILE A 329 -21.53 6.71 14.76
C ILE A 329 -21.24 5.56 13.82
N THR A 330 -22.25 4.74 13.54
CA THR A 330 -22.09 3.53 12.72
C THR A 330 -21.45 3.79 11.35
N PRO A 331 -21.82 4.85 10.57
CA PRO A 331 -21.23 5.07 9.26
C PRO A 331 -19.77 5.52 9.28
N TYR A 332 -19.30 6.15 10.37
CA TYR A 332 -17.97 6.75 10.45
C TYR A 332 -16.99 5.96 11.33
N PHE A 333 -17.49 5.41 12.44
CA PHE A 333 -16.68 4.74 13.46
C PHE A 333 -16.95 3.23 13.57
N GLY A 334 -17.98 2.74 12.87
CA GLY A 334 -18.42 1.35 13.00
C GLY A 334 -19.19 1.07 14.29
N ASN A 335 -19.51 -0.20 14.53
CA ASN A 335 -20.26 -0.68 15.68
C ASN A 335 -19.37 -1.31 16.75
N HIS A 336 -18.27 -0.66 17.09
CA HIS A 336 -17.31 -1.19 18.06
C HIS A 336 -16.54 -0.08 18.77
N ILE A 337 -15.95 -0.44 19.91
CA ILE A 337 -15.02 0.41 20.65
C ILE A 337 -13.63 -0.23 20.59
N SER A 338 -12.66 0.54 20.07
CA SER A 338 -11.24 0.19 20.05
C SER A 338 -10.54 0.72 21.30
N LEU A 339 -9.89 -0.15 22.05
CA LEU A 339 -9.11 0.26 23.23
C LEU A 339 -7.83 0.98 22.82
N PHE A 340 -7.20 0.61 21.72
CA PHE A 340 -6.04 1.34 21.21
C PHE A 340 -6.39 2.79 20.87
N CYS A 341 -7.56 3.03 20.25
CA CYS A 341 -8.02 4.40 19.98
C CYS A 341 -8.30 5.19 21.25
N LEU A 342 -8.93 4.56 22.26
CA LEU A 342 -9.17 5.20 23.56
C LEU A 342 -7.86 5.56 24.27
N CYS A 343 -6.88 4.65 24.29
CA CYS A 343 -5.56 4.91 24.86
C CYS A 343 -4.85 6.06 24.13
N LEU A 344 -4.95 6.12 22.80
CA LEU A 344 -4.37 7.19 22.00
C LEU A 344 -4.99 8.56 22.35
N LEU A 345 -6.31 8.64 22.44
CA LEU A 345 -7.02 9.87 22.81
C LEU A 345 -6.62 10.34 24.20
N TYR A 346 -6.62 9.43 25.19
CA TYR A 346 -6.23 9.77 26.56
C TYR A 346 -4.79 10.27 26.68
N THR A 347 -3.85 9.65 25.93
CA THR A 347 -2.45 10.07 25.95
C THR A 347 -2.21 11.38 25.22
N SER A 348 -3.03 11.73 24.23
CA SER A 348 -2.97 13.02 23.55
C SER A 348 -3.44 14.16 24.45
N ASP A 349 -4.58 13.99 25.13
CA ASP A 349 -5.10 15.00 26.08
C ASP A 349 -4.13 15.25 27.25
N ALA A 350 -3.52 14.19 27.79
CA ALA A 350 -2.54 14.33 28.87
C ALA A 350 -1.21 15.01 28.46
N ALA A 351 -0.97 15.15 27.16
CA ALA A 351 0.23 15.83 26.64
C ALA A 351 0.00 17.34 26.41
N ASP A 352 -1.26 17.79 26.38
CA ASP A 352 -1.64 19.19 26.18
C ASP A 352 -1.80 19.97 27.52
N ASP A 353 -1.94 19.28 28.66
CA ASP A 353 -1.92 19.81 30.01
C ASP A 353 -0.46 19.93 30.55
#